data_75f41ac9ba9b5cf75d474eec280d1e2a
#
_entry.id   75f41ac9ba9b5cf75d474eec280d1e2a
#
_cell.length_a   1.000
_cell.length_b   1.000
_cell.length_c   1.000
_cell.angle_alpha   90.00
_cell.angle_beta   90.00
_cell.angle_gamma   90.00
#
_symmetry.space_group_name_H-M   'P 1'
#
loop_
_entity.id
_entity.type
_entity.pdbx_description
1 polymer ?
#
loop_
_entity_poly.entity_id
_entity_poly.type
_entity_poly.pdbx_seq_one_letter_code
_entity_poly.pdbx_strand_id
1 'polypeptide(L)'
;VTQSLQPSSESFDPTEFRKALGTFATGVTIITARAADGTPIGLTANSFNSVSLDPPLVLWSLANNAMSFDAFRNALHWAVHVLGSDQEDLSGRFARRGEDKFSGLDTDEGEGGVPLLRGCAARFQCRTATQYQGGDHLIFIGEVLRFDRDEAAPLVFHGGKYAHATRRDPPDIKPRSAHLAGSFGEDFLGYLLGRSHFRFFAQIRPFLDHEGLDDMEFYVLSTLTLKPLLTEGQIAEGLAGVLDANRQRALDGLVERGFARRTAADGFELTDGGREAAIRLIAAAKAVESQVLERLGTGDAVILKTTLNRLLGVVDESAADVLWQSGEGERKG
;
A
#
# COMPACT_ATOMS: atom_id res chain seq x y z
N VAL A 1 -6.19 -30.34 -34.15
CA VAL A 1 -7.61 -30.74 -34.08
C VAL A 1 -8.33 -29.69 -33.28
N THR A 2 -8.97 -28.73 -33.97
CA THR A 2 -9.77 -27.69 -33.34
C THR A 2 -11.16 -28.26 -33.10
N GLN A 3 -11.41 -28.78 -31.90
CA GLN A 3 -12.76 -29.03 -31.45
C GLN A 3 -13.45 -27.70 -31.18
N SER A 4 -14.47 -27.38 -32.00
CA SER A 4 -15.37 -26.27 -31.67
C SER A 4 -16.14 -26.62 -30.41
N LEU A 5 -15.88 -25.88 -29.31
CA LEU A 5 -16.65 -25.97 -28.09
C LEU A 5 -18.10 -25.57 -28.43
N GLN A 6 -19.03 -26.53 -28.33
CA GLN A 6 -20.45 -26.21 -28.42
C GLN A 6 -20.84 -25.50 -27.09
N PRO A 7 -21.60 -24.38 -27.15
CA PRO A 7 -22.05 -23.74 -25.92
C PRO A 7 -22.94 -24.74 -25.13
N SER A 8 -22.67 -24.88 -23.83
CA SER A 8 -23.54 -25.61 -22.90
C SER A 8 -24.93 -24.98 -22.93
N SER A 9 -25.99 -25.80 -22.86
CA SER A 9 -27.39 -25.34 -22.94
C SER A 9 -27.85 -24.52 -21.69
N GLU A 10 -26.99 -24.40 -20.67
CA GLU A 10 -27.22 -23.55 -19.51
C GLU A 10 -26.36 -22.29 -19.63
N SER A 11 -27.02 -21.13 -19.77
CA SER A 11 -26.34 -19.83 -19.75
C SER A 11 -26.06 -19.44 -18.29
N PHE A 12 -24.80 -19.34 -17.93
CA PHE A 12 -24.41 -18.75 -16.64
C PHE A 12 -24.79 -17.27 -16.60
N ASP A 13 -25.19 -16.79 -15.43
CA ASP A 13 -25.24 -15.34 -15.17
C ASP A 13 -23.80 -14.78 -15.28
N PRO A 14 -23.52 -13.89 -16.25
CA PRO A 14 -22.15 -13.37 -16.46
C PRO A 14 -21.62 -12.62 -15.23
N THR A 15 -22.50 -12.03 -14.42
CA THR A 15 -22.13 -11.28 -13.22
C THR A 15 -21.67 -12.23 -12.12
N GLU A 16 -22.45 -13.28 -11.85
CA GLU A 16 -22.10 -14.29 -10.86
C GLU A 16 -20.86 -15.10 -11.28
N PHE A 17 -20.74 -15.42 -12.56
CA PHE A 17 -19.55 -16.07 -13.10
C PHE A 17 -18.29 -15.20 -12.89
N ARG A 18 -18.38 -13.90 -13.18
CA ARG A 18 -17.27 -12.96 -12.94
C ARG A 18 -16.91 -12.85 -11.46
N LYS A 19 -17.90 -12.85 -10.56
CA LYS A 19 -17.66 -12.88 -9.11
C LYS A 19 -16.94 -14.15 -8.68
N ALA A 20 -17.35 -15.30 -9.21
CA ALA A 20 -16.69 -16.57 -8.93
C ALA A 20 -15.22 -16.57 -9.41
N LEU A 21 -14.95 -16.10 -10.64
CA LEU A 21 -13.58 -15.91 -11.13
C LEU A 21 -12.77 -14.93 -10.26
N GLY A 22 -13.41 -13.88 -9.74
CA GLY A 22 -12.80 -12.90 -8.86
C GLY A 22 -12.33 -13.45 -7.50
N THR A 23 -12.78 -14.64 -7.09
CA THR A 23 -12.27 -15.31 -5.86
C THR A 23 -10.84 -15.83 -6.02
N PHE A 24 -10.35 -15.97 -7.25
CA PHE A 24 -8.96 -16.29 -7.53
C PHE A 24 -8.11 -15.03 -7.45
N ALA A 25 -7.29 -14.91 -6.39
CA ALA A 25 -6.36 -13.80 -6.23
C ALA A 25 -5.24 -13.90 -7.28
N THR A 26 -5.02 -12.82 -8.01
CA THR A 26 -3.98 -12.73 -9.04
C THR A 26 -3.02 -11.60 -8.73
N GLY A 27 -1.84 -11.62 -9.33
CA GLY A 27 -1.02 -10.42 -9.50
C GLY A 27 -1.68 -9.46 -10.48
N VAL A 28 -1.22 -8.21 -10.47
CA VAL A 28 -1.58 -7.21 -11.47
C VAL A 28 -0.39 -6.99 -12.38
N THR A 29 -0.60 -7.06 -13.68
CA THR A 29 0.45 -6.85 -14.67
C THR A 29 0.09 -5.75 -15.65
N ILE A 30 1.11 -5.09 -16.21
CA ILE A 30 0.98 -4.30 -17.43
C ILE A 30 1.74 -5.02 -18.53
N ILE A 31 1.07 -5.22 -19.67
CA ILE A 31 1.69 -5.75 -20.87
C ILE A 31 2.01 -4.57 -21.77
N THR A 32 3.25 -4.50 -22.27
CA THR A 32 3.68 -3.46 -23.21
C THR A 32 4.21 -4.08 -24.48
N ALA A 33 4.06 -3.37 -25.59
CA ALA A 33 4.65 -3.70 -26.88
C ALA A 33 4.83 -2.43 -27.72
N ARG A 34 5.27 -2.58 -28.98
CA ARG A 34 5.20 -1.54 -30.00
C ARG A 34 4.28 -1.96 -31.13
N ALA A 35 3.43 -1.05 -31.56
CA ALA A 35 2.67 -1.20 -32.79
C ALA A 35 3.60 -1.15 -34.02
N ALA A 36 3.09 -1.52 -35.20
CA ALA A 36 3.89 -1.56 -36.41
C ALA A 36 4.47 -0.21 -36.85
N ASP A 37 3.83 0.90 -36.44
CA ASP A 37 4.29 2.27 -36.65
C ASP A 37 5.32 2.77 -35.60
N GLY A 38 5.71 1.90 -34.68
CA GLY A 38 6.62 2.22 -33.59
C GLY A 38 5.95 2.84 -32.35
N THR A 39 4.64 3.10 -32.36
CA THR A 39 3.90 3.66 -31.25
C THR A 39 3.93 2.71 -30.05
N PRO A 40 4.28 3.17 -28.83
CA PRO A 40 4.22 2.34 -27.64
C PRO A 40 2.77 2.04 -27.26
N ILE A 41 2.48 0.79 -27.00
CA ILE A 41 1.16 0.32 -26.55
C ILE A 41 1.27 -0.44 -25.23
N GLY A 42 0.21 -0.39 -24.43
CA GLY A 42 0.16 -1.11 -23.16
C GLY A 42 -1.24 -1.20 -22.58
N LEU A 43 -1.44 -2.21 -21.76
CA LEU A 43 -2.69 -2.43 -21.04
C LEU A 43 -2.45 -3.17 -19.71
N THR A 44 -3.35 -2.95 -18.76
CA THR A 44 -3.39 -3.70 -17.51
C THR A 44 -4.08 -5.03 -17.72
N ALA A 45 -3.45 -6.11 -17.26
CA ALA A 45 -3.99 -7.47 -17.32
C ALA A 45 -3.73 -8.21 -16.01
N ASN A 46 -4.66 -9.09 -15.64
CA ASN A 46 -4.51 -10.02 -14.52
C ASN A 46 -4.52 -11.49 -14.98
N SER A 47 -4.46 -11.72 -16.27
CA SER A 47 -4.48 -13.04 -16.91
C SER A 47 -3.10 -13.69 -17.06
N PHE A 48 -2.04 -13.00 -16.63
CA PHE A 48 -0.66 -13.52 -16.70
C PHE A 48 -0.48 -14.78 -15.86
N ASN A 49 0.18 -15.78 -16.45
CA ASN A 49 0.57 -17.01 -15.76
C ASN A 49 1.84 -17.63 -16.36
N SER A 50 2.54 -18.43 -15.55
CA SER A 50 3.65 -19.29 -16.02
C SER A 50 3.11 -20.50 -16.78
N VAL A 51 3.88 -20.97 -17.76
CA VAL A 51 3.54 -22.16 -18.57
C VAL A 51 4.60 -23.24 -18.43
N SER A 52 5.88 -22.90 -18.64
CA SER A 52 6.99 -23.86 -18.66
C SER A 52 8.28 -23.20 -18.18
N LEU A 53 9.17 -23.99 -17.61
CA LEU A 53 10.54 -23.57 -17.27
C LEU A 53 11.56 -23.94 -18.35
N ASP A 54 11.29 -25.00 -19.13
CA ASP A 54 12.15 -25.45 -20.22
C ASP A 54 11.28 -25.96 -21.38
N PRO A 55 11.18 -25.20 -22.49
CA PRO A 55 11.64 -23.81 -22.63
C PRO A 55 10.86 -22.85 -21.70
N PRO A 56 11.45 -21.68 -21.37
CA PRO A 56 10.81 -20.72 -20.46
C PRO A 56 9.63 -20.02 -21.14
N LEU A 57 8.42 -20.43 -20.81
CA LEU A 57 7.19 -19.92 -21.41
C LEU A 57 6.25 -19.31 -20.38
N VAL A 58 5.63 -18.21 -20.77
CA VAL A 58 4.57 -17.53 -20.02
C VAL A 58 3.37 -17.28 -20.91
N LEU A 59 2.19 -17.08 -20.31
CA LEU A 59 0.97 -16.71 -21.05
C LEU A 59 0.29 -15.48 -20.44
N TRP A 60 -0.50 -14.83 -21.28
CA TRP A 60 -1.54 -13.86 -20.91
C TRP A 60 -2.64 -13.86 -21.97
N SER A 61 -3.78 -13.25 -21.70
CA SER A 61 -4.89 -13.20 -22.65
C SER A 61 -5.44 -11.78 -22.81
N LEU A 62 -5.90 -11.47 -24.03
CA LEU A 62 -6.45 -10.18 -24.42
C LEU A 62 -7.83 -10.37 -25.04
N ALA A 63 -8.80 -9.58 -24.58
CA ALA A 63 -10.14 -9.58 -25.13
C ALA A 63 -10.13 -9.19 -26.62
N ASN A 64 -10.89 -9.90 -27.46
CA ASN A 64 -10.96 -9.66 -28.90
C ASN A 64 -11.47 -8.26 -29.26
N ASN A 65 -12.18 -7.59 -28.36
CA ASN A 65 -12.70 -6.22 -28.52
C ASN A 65 -11.79 -5.13 -27.92
N ALA A 66 -10.57 -5.47 -27.50
CA ALA A 66 -9.62 -4.49 -26.98
C ALA A 66 -9.13 -3.56 -28.11
N MET A 67 -9.02 -2.25 -27.85
CA MET A 67 -8.56 -1.26 -28.84
C MET A 67 -7.15 -1.55 -29.37
N SER A 68 -6.29 -2.15 -28.53
CA SER A 68 -4.91 -2.53 -28.88
C SER A 68 -4.80 -3.96 -29.43
N PHE A 69 -5.93 -4.64 -29.72
CA PHE A 69 -5.95 -6.04 -30.12
C PHE A 69 -5.06 -6.32 -31.33
N ASP A 70 -5.27 -5.61 -32.44
CA ASP A 70 -4.50 -5.83 -33.68
C ASP A 70 -3.03 -5.51 -33.51
N ALA A 71 -2.70 -4.50 -32.71
CA ALA A 71 -1.31 -4.13 -32.44
C ALA A 71 -0.59 -5.22 -31.64
N PHE A 72 -1.19 -5.78 -30.58
CA PHE A 72 -0.61 -6.89 -29.83
C PHE A 72 -0.58 -8.19 -30.64
N ARG A 73 -1.63 -8.49 -31.41
CA ARG A 73 -1.70 -9.68 -32.26
C ARG A 73 -0.53 -9.77 -33.24
N ASN A 74 -0.10 -8.61 -33.76
CA ASN A 74 0.98 -8.52 -34.74
C ASN A 74 2.35 -8.27 -34.10
N ALA A 75 2.41 -8.00 -32.77
CA ALA A 75 3.67 -7.74 -32.10
C ALA A 75 4.50 -9.02 -31.93
N LEU A 76 5.75 -8.99 -32.43
CA LEU A 76 6.69 -10.09 -32.26
C LEU A 76 7.24 -10.13 -30.85
N HIS A 77 7.46 -8.96 -30.22
CA HIS A 77 7.99 -8.82 -28.89
C HIS A 77 7.04 -8.04 -27.98
N TRP A 78 6.97 -8.43 -26.73
CA TRP A 78 6.20 -7.77 -25.69
C TRP A 78 6.84 -8.00 -24.31
N ALA A 79 6.51 -7.17 -23.36
CA ALA A 79 6.99 -7.31 -21.99
C ALA A 79 5.84 -7.38 -21.00
N VAL A 80 6.01 -8.19 -19.95
CA VAL A 80 5.14 -8.27 -18.79
C VAL A 80 5.80 -7.57 -17.64
N HIS A 81 5.07 -6.67 -16.99
CA HIS A 81 5.50 -5.94 -15.81
C HIS A 81 4.60 -6.36 -14.64
N VAL A 82 5.12 -7.13 -13.69
CA VAL A 82 4.42 -7.42 -12.43
C VAL A 82 4.52 -6.20 -11.56
N LEU A 83 3.39 -5.56 -11.29
CA LEU A 83 3.38 -4.29 -10.56
C LEU A 83 3.74 -4.45 -9.09
N GLY A 84 4.45 -3.45 -8.55
CA GLY A 84 4.65 -3.29 -7.12
C GLY A 84 3.38 -2.79 -6.42
N SER A 85 3.28 -3.03 -5.12
CA SER A 85 2.11 -2.66 -4.28
C SER A 85 1.83 -1.16 -4.22
N ASP A 86 2.77 -0.32 -4.61
CA ASP A 86 2.69 1.14 -4.70
C ASP A 86 2.30 1.65 -6.11
N GLN A 87 2.06 0.76 -7.07
CA GLN A 87 1.77 1.09 -8.47
C GLN A 87 0.29 1.00 -8.84
N GLU A 88 -0.65 1.23 -7.91
CA GLU A 88 -2.10 1.23 -8.19
C GLU A 88 -2.48 2.29 -9.24
N ASP A 89 -1.93 3.50 -9.15
CA ASP A 89 -2.19 4.59 -10.10
C ASP A 89 -1.74 4.22 -11.52
N LEU A 90 -0.58 3.56 -11.61
CA LEU A 90 -0.05 3.08 -12.88
C LEU A 90 -0.95 1.99 -13.48
N SER A 91 -1.42 1.04 -12.66
CA SER A 91 -2.40 0.05 -13.06
C SER A 91 -3.68 0.69 -13.58
N GLY A 92 -4.24 1.67 -12.84
CA GLY A 92 -5.42 2.43 -13.24
C GLY A 92 -5.24 3.15 -14.57
N ARG A 93 -4.07 3.78 -14.79
CA ARG A 93 -3.72 4.48 -16.03
C ARG A 93 -3.73 3.55 -17.24
N PHE A 94 -3.12 2.37 -17.13
CA PHE A 94 -3.06 1.41 -18.23
C PHE A 94 -4.37 0.62 -18.46
N ALA A 95 -5.29 0.64 -17.48
CA ALA A 95 -6.62 0.06 -17.63
C ALA A 95 -7.59 0.95 -18.42
N ARG A 96 -7.38 2.26 -18.49
CA ARG A 96 -8.26 3.21 -19.19
C ARG A 96 -8.18 3.05 -20.71
N ARG A 97 -9.23 3.47 -21.41
CA ARG A 97 -9.30 3.46 -22.88
C ARG A 97 -8.95 4.85 -23.43
N GLY A 98 -8.25 4.88 -24.59
CA GLY A 98 -8.14 6.09 -25.42
C GLY A 98 -7.19 7.19 -24.95
N GLU A 99 -6.34 6.95 -23.93
CA GLU A 99 -5.35 7.91 -23.44
C GLU A 99 -3.93 7.58 -23.93
N ASP A 100 -3.07 8.60 -24.04
CA ASP A 100 -1.62 8.40 -24.14
C ASP A 100 -1.09 7.91 -22.79
N LYS A 101 -1.00 6.60 -22.65
CA LYS A 101 -0.63 5.94 -21.40
C LYS A 101 0.84 6.10 -21.04
N PHE A 102 1.69 6.48 -21.98
CA PHE A 102 3.13 6.61 -21.80
C PHE A 102 3.59 8.05 -21.59
N SER A 103 2.72 9.05 -21.79
CA SER A 103 3.07 10.45 -21.61
C SER A 103 3.63 10.73 -20.22
N GLY A 104 4.84 11.31 -20.14
CA GLY A 104 5.51 11.62 -18.87
C GLY A 104 6.01 10.41 -18.07
N LEU A 105 5.96 9.19 -18.65
CA LEU A 105 6.60 8.03 -18.04
C LEU A 105 8.04 7.87 -18.54
N ASP A 106 8.93 7.63 -17.59
CA ASP A 106 10.31 7.25 -17.89
C ASP A 106 10.37 5.73 -18.09
N THR A 107 10.76 5.30 -19.30
CA THR A 107 10.81 3.89 -19.68
C THR A 107 12.20 3.52 -20.18
N ASP A 108 12.63 2.29 -19.88
CA ASP A 108 13.81 1.70 -20.51
C ASP A 108 13.40 1.04 -21.85
N GLU A 109 14.38 0.74 -22.69
CA GLU A 109 14.14 0.00 -23.94
C GLU A 109 14.55 -1.46 -23.76
N GLY A 110 13.61 -2.37 -24.04
CA GLY A 110 13.80 -3.82 -23.94
C GLY A 110 14.03 -4.51 -25.30
N GLU A 111 13.97 -5.85 -25.27
CA GLU A 111 14.10 -6.70 -26.45
C GLU A 111 13.08 -6.31 -27.53
N GLY A 112 13.55 -6.11 -28.76
CA GLY A 112 12.72 -5.64 -29.87
C GLY A 112 12.20 -4.21 -29.71
N GLY A 113 12.82 -3.36 -28.88
CA GLY A 113 12.43 -1.97 -28.69
C GLY A 113 11.19 -1.78 -27.80
N VAL A 114 10.77 -2.82 -27.06
CA VAL A 114 9.58 -2.75 -26.20
C VAL A 114 9.82 -1.81 -25.01
N PRO A 115 8.88 -0.89 -24.69
CA PRO A 115 9.04 -0.02 -23.54
C PRO A 115 8.92 -0.81 -22.22
N LEU A 116 9.92 -0.64 -21.34
CA LEU A 116 9.97 -1.26 -20.02
C LEU A 116 9.65 -0.23 -18.94
N LEU A 117 8.63 -0.52 -18.14
CA LEU A 117 8.25 0.31 -16.99
C LEU A 117 9.19 0.05 -15.81
N ARG A 118 9.43 1.09 -15.01
CA ARG A 118 10.33 1.02 -13.84
C ARG A 118 9.54 0.76 -12.54
N GLY A 119 10.26 0.32 -11.50
CA GLY A 119 9.71 0.10 -10.15
C GLY A 119 8.79 -1.12 -10.03
N CYS A 120 8.78 -2.02 -11.02
CA CYS A 120 7.98 -3.23 -11.00
C CYS A 120 8.63 -4.32 -10.14
N ALA A 121 7.82 -5.18 -9.51
CA ALA A 121 8.33 -6.32 -8.74
C ALA A 121 9.06 -7.35 -9.61
N ALA A 122 8.65 -7.50 -10.88
CA ALA A 122 9.37 -8.29 -11.89
C ALA A 122 9.02 -7.81 -13.29
N ARG A 123 9.95 -8.03 -14.24
CA ARG A 123 9.71 -7.78 -15.67
C ARG A 123 10.15 -8.99 -16.47
N PHE A 124 9.34 -9.38 -17.47
CA PHE A 124 9.64 -10.46 -18.40
C PHE A 124 9.59 -9.91 -19.82
N GLN A 125 10.66 -10.03 -20.55
CA GLN A 125 10.76 -9.61 -21.96
C GLN A 125 10.60 -10.86 -22.83
N CYS A 126 9.57 -10.87 -23.68
CA CYS A 126 9.13 -12.06 -24.34
C CYS A 126 9.09 -11.90 -25.86
N ARG A 127 9.30 -13.02 -26.56
CA ARG A 127 8.99 -13.17 -27.97
C ARG A 127 7.73 -14.04 -28.11
N THR A 128 6.79 -13.64 -28.95
CA THR A 128 5.60 -14.44 -29.25
C THR A 128 6.00 -15.80 -29.81
N ALA A 129 5.70 -16.86 -29.09
CA ALA A 129 5.92 -18.24 -29.55
C ALA A 129 4.71 -18.77 -30.30
N THR A 130 3.50 -18.55 -29.76
CA THR A 130 2.25 -18.98 -30.41
C THR A 130 1.06 -18.20 -29.83
N GLN A 131 -0.07 -18.25 -30.53
CA GLN A 131 -1.32 -17.61 -30.14
C GLN A 131 -2.47 -18.60 -30.32
N TYR A 132 -3.42 -18.62 -29.39
CA TYR A 132 -4.60 -19.50 -29.47
C TYR A 132 -5.88 -18.70 -29.21
N GLN A 133 -6.91 -19.00 -30.03
CA GLN A 133 -8.23 -18.43 -29.80
C GLN A 133 -8.85 -19.10 -28.56
N GLY A 134 -9.16 -18.33 -27.54
CA GLY A 134 -9.79 -18.76 -26.27
C GLY A 134 -11.15 -18.12 -26.04
N GLY A 135 -12.14 -18.44 -26.89
CA GLY A 135 -13.47 -17.84 -26.79
C GLY A 135 -13.47 -16.36 -27.21
N ASP A 136 -13.83 -15.46 -26.28
CA ASP A 136 -13.82 -14.00 -26.48
C ASP A 136 -12.45 -13.35 -26.27
N HIS A 137 -11.40 -14.16 -26.04
CA HIS A 137 -10.02 -13.73 -25.86
C HIS A 137 -9.05 -14.41 -26.80
N LEU A 138 -7.94 -13.75 -27.10
CA LEU A 138 -6.75 -14.33 -27.71
C LEU A 138 -5.73 -14.61 -26.60
N ILE A 139 -5.25 -15.84 -26.52
CA ILE A 139 -4.21 -16.27 -25.58
C ILE A 139 -2.85 -16.15 -26.27
N PHE A 140 -1.95 -15.40 -25.67
CA PHE A 140 -0.57 -15.25 -26.09
C PHE A 140 0.33 -16.15 -25.26
N ILE A 141 1.15 -16.95 -25.90
CA ILE A 141 2.25 -17.68 -25.27
C ILE A 141 3.54 -17.08 -25.78
N GLY A 142 4.39 -16.66 -24.86
CA GLY A 142 5.69 -16.07 -25.16
C GLY A 142 6.83 -16.83 -24.52
N GLU A 143 7.91 -16.94 -25.28
CA GLU A 143 9.20 -17.37 -24.80
C GLU A 143 9.88 -16.21 -24.08
N VAL A 144 10.28 -16.41 -22.84
CA VAL A 144 10.99 -15.41 -22.05
C VAL A 144 12.42 -15.35 -22.51
N LEU A 145 12.82 -14.21 -23.07
CA LEU A 145 14.20 -13.95 -23.54
C LEU A 145 15.07 -13.36 -22.41
N ARG A 146 14.48 -12.49 -21.59
CA ARG A 146 15.14 -11.87 -20.44
C ARG A 146 14.12 -11.62 -19.33
N PHE A 147 14.57 -11.62 -18.10
CA PHE A 147 13.77 -11.20 -16.95
C PHE A 147 14.64 -10.53 -15.90
N ASP A 148 14.03 -9.71 -15.10
CA ASP A 148 14.58 -9.15 -13.86
C ASP A 148 13.51 -9.13 -12.76
N ARG A 149 13.93 -9.03 -11.52
CA ARG A 149 13.05 -8.93 -10.37
C ARG A 149 13.62 -7.99 -9.31
N ASP A 150 12.75 -7.35 -8.57
CA ASP A 150 13.04 -6.53 -7.41
C ASP A 150 12.44 -7.19 -6.14
N GLU A 151 12.84 -6.72 -4.96
CA GLU A 151 12.27 -7.15 -3.68
C GLU A 151 10.92 -6.48 -3.35
N ALA A 152 10.38 -5.67 -4.27
CA ALA A 152 9.09 -5.01 -4.10
C ALA A 152 7.96 -6.03 -3.88
N ALA A 153 7.08 -5.76 -2.91
CA ALA A 153 5.87 -6.55 -2.73
C ALA A 153 4.96 -6.42 -3.95
N PRO A 154 4.37 -7.50 -4.49
CA PRO A 154 3.53 -7.42 -5.67
C PRO A 154 2.17 -6.77 -5.36
N LEU A 155 1.62 -6.04 -6.33
CA LEU A 155 0.23 -5.61 -6.32
C LEU A 155 -0.67 -6.81 -6.61
N VAL A 156 -1.64 -7.06 -5.72
CA VAL A 156 -2.58 -8.19 -5.83
C VAL A 156 -3.97 -7.67 -6.18
N PHE A 157 -4.72 -8.45 -6.96
CA PHE A 157 -6.12 -8.19 -7.30
C PHE A 157 -7.00 -9.36 -6.85
N HIS A 158 -8.02 -9.07 -6.03
CA HIS A 158 -8.95 -10.07 -5.51
C HIS A 158 -10.33 -9.47 -5.31
N GLY A 159 -11.38 -10.16 -5.74
CA GLY A 159 -12.76 -9.73 -5.55
C GLY A 159 -13.09 -8.35 -6.16
N GLY A 160 -12.43 -7.96 -7.25
CA GLY A 160 -12.63 -6.66 -7.89
C GLY A 160 -11.88 -5.49 -7.23
N LYS A 161 -10.99 -5.75 -6.27
CA LYS A 161 -10.23 -4.74 -5.52
C LYS A 161 -8.75 -5.07 -5.47
N TYR A 162 -7.93 -4.04 -5.31
CA TYR A 162 -6.51 -4.24 -4.97
C TYR A 162 -6.38 -4.78 -3.55
N ALA A 163 -5.36 -5.60 -3.33
CA ALA A 163 -5.07 -6.24 -2.07
C ALA A 163 -3.55 -6.35 -1.87
N HIS A 164 -3.14 -6.69 -0.66
CA HIS A 164 -1.75 -6.97 -0.33
C HIS A 164 -1.55 -8.47 -0.11
N ALA A 165 -0.40 -8.97 -0.57
CA ALA A 165 0.03 -10.33 -0.26
C ALA A 165 0.83 -10.33 1.04
N THR A 166 0.44 -11.19 1.99
CA THR A 166 1.25 -11.51 3.19
C THR A 166 1.88 -12.87 3.05
N ARG A 167 3.13 -13.01 3.46
CA ARG A 167 3.70 -14.33 3.67
C ARG A 167 3.02 -14.97 4.87
N ARG A 168 2.65 -16.22 4.72
CA ARG A 168 2.24 -17.04 5.84
C ARG A 168 3.49 -17.71 6.40
N ASP A 169 4.16 -17.04 7.35
CA ASP A 169 5.22 -17.69 8.08
C ASP A 169 4.61 -18.84 8.91
N PRO A 170 5.24 -20.02 8.94
CA PRO A 170 4.80 -21.06 9.87
C PRO A 170 4.84 -20.48 11.28
N PRO A 171 3.84 -20.73 12.11
CA PRO A 171 3.83 -20.24 13.48
C PRO A 171 4.96 -20.91 14.26
N ASP A 172 6.13 -20.29 14.30
CA ASP A 172 7.21 -20.64 15.25
C ASP A 172 6.85 -20.23 16.69
N ILE A 173 5.70 -19.63 16.85
CA ILE A 173 5.14 -19.30 18.15
C ILE A 173 4.46 -20.56 18.69
N LYS A 174 5.21 -21.37 19.44
CA LYS A 174 4.58 -22.33 20.36
C LYS A 174 3.70 -21.53 21.29
N PRO A 175 2.37 -21.73 21.30
CA PRO A 175 1.50 -21.01 22.23
C PRO A 175 2.03 -21.30 23.63
N ARG A 176 2.50 -20.26 24.30
CA ARG A 176 2.85 -20.38 25.73
C ARG A 176 1.55 -20.61 26.44
N SER A 177 1.43 -21.75 27.12
CA SER A 177 0.25 -22.06 27.91
C SER A 177 0.05 -20.96 28.94
N ALA A 178 -1.07 -20.25 28.83
CA ALA A 178 -1.46 -19.28 29.82
C ALA A 178 -1.72 -19.99 31.16
N HIS A 179 -1.21 -19.43 32.27
CA HIS A 179 -1.42 -19.97 33.61
C HIS A 179 -2.91 -20.03 33.99
N LEU A 180 -3.71 -19.14 33.42
CA LEU A 180 -5.16 -19.06 33.63
C LEU A 180 -5.89 -19.37 32.30
N ALA A 181 -6.77 -20.36 32.28
CA ALA A 181 -7.61 -20.62 31.13
C ALA A 181 -8.50 -19.41 30.83
N GLY A 182 -8.51 -18.94 29.56
CA GLY A 182 -9.21 -17.71 29.17
C GLY A 182 -8.49 -16.40 29.53
N SER A 183 -7.22 -16.48 29.97
CA SER A 183 -6.39 -15.28 30.19
C SER A 183 -6.08 -14.56 28.89
N PHE A 184 -5.66 -13.29 29.02
CA PHE A 184 -5.14 -12.49 27.91
C PHE A 184 -3.91 -13.16 27.31
N GLY A 185 -4.14 -14.06 26.33
CA GLY A 185 -3.09 -14.80 25.63
C GLY A 185 -2.36 -13.95 24.61
N GLU A 186 -1.33 -14.55 23.97
CA GLU A 186 -0.49 -13.87 22.99
C GLU A 186 -1.26 -13.46 21.71
N ASP A 187 -2.46 -13.98 21.49
CA ASP A 187 -3.38 -13.69 20.40
C ASP A 187 -4.43 -12.60 20.75
N PHE A 188 -4.49 -12.15 22.02
CA PHE A 188 -5.40 -11.09 22.41
C PHE A 188 -4.95 -9.74 21.87
N LEU A 189 -5.78 -9.14 20.99
CA LEU A 189 -5.46 -7.91 20.26
C LEU A 189 -4.98 -6.78 21.16
N GLY A 190 -5.68 -6.51 22.27
CA GLY A 190 -5.30 -5.45 23.23
C GLY A 190 -3.92 -5.67 23.86
N TYR A 191 -3.56 -6.94 24.13
CA TYR A 191 -2.23 -7.27 24.63
C TYR A 191 -1.14 -7.04 23.56
N LEU A 192 -1.40 -7.45 22.31
CA LEU A 192 -0.47 -7.25 21.21
C LEU A 192 -0.24 -5.77 20.93
N LEU A 193 -1.31 -4.96 20.90
CA LEU A 193 -1.20 -3.51 20.73
C LEU A 193 -0.44 -2.86 21.86
N GLY A 194 -0.81 -3.14 23.11
CA GLY A 194 -0.16 -2.55 24.29
C GLY A 194 1.32 -2.94 24.39
N ARG A 195 1.64 -4.23 24.18
CA ARG A 195 3.03 -4.71 24.24
C ARG A 195 3.88 -4.12 23.12
N SER A 196 3.34 -4.03 21.90
CA SER A 196 4.02 -3.42 20.76
C SER A 196 4.29 -1.95 21.03
N HIS A 197 3.30 -1.23 21.53
CA HIS A 197 3.41 0.17 21.93
C HIS A 197 4.54 0.37 22.95
N PHE A 198 4.51 -0.32 24.09
CA PHE A 198 5.53 -0.17 25.12
C PHE A 198 6.94 -0.50 24.63
N ARG A 199 7.09 -1.53 23.79
CA ARG A 199 8.39 -1.92 23.22
C ARG A 199 8.90 -0.94 22.18
N PHE A 200 8.02 -0.37 21.39
CA PHE A 200 8.36 0.68 20.44
C PHE A 200 8.81 1.95 21.17
N PHE A 201 8.03 2.40 22.15
CA PHE A 201 8.33 3.58 22.95
C PHE A 201 9.59 3.44 23.80
N ALA A 202 9.92 2.26 24.29
CA ALA A 202 11.17 2.03 25.02
C ALA A 202 12.42 2.37 24.18
N GLN A 203 12.33 2.35 22.85
CA GLN A 203 13.43 2.74 21.97
C GLN A 203 13.49 4.26 21.75
N ILE A 204 12.39 4.97 21.95
CA ILE A 204 12.30 6.44 21.82
C ILE A 204 12.67 7.13 23.14
N ARG A 205 12.42 6.47 24.27
CA ARG A 205 12.60 7.03 25.61
C ARG A 205 13.96 7.69 25.88
N PRO A 206 15.11 7.16 25.45
CA PRO A 206 16.40 7.85 25.63
C PRO A 206 16.47 9.26 25.03
N PHE A 207 15.70 9.49 23.95
CA PHE A 207 15.60 10.81 23.32
C PHE A 207 14.67 11.74 24.09
N LEU A 208 13.60 11.20 24.70
CA LEU A 208 12.73 11.96 25.60
C LEU A 208 13.49 12.40 26.86
N ASP A 209 14.26 11.49 27.47
CA ASP A 209 15.09 11.76 28.65
C ASP A 209 16.10 12.88 28.37
N HIS A 210 16.68 12.93 27.17
CA HIS A 210 17.60 13.99 26.75
C HIS A 210 16.92 15.38 26.70
N GLU A 211 15.67 15.44 26.29
CA GLU A 211 14.87 16.68 26.25
C GLU A 211 14.16 16.95 27.62
N GLY A 212 14.29 16.05 28.58
CA GLY A 212 13.65 16.13 29.90
C GLY A 212 12.14 15.96 29.86
N LEU A 213 11.63 15.21 28.87
CA LEU A 213 10.19 14.98 28.64
C LEU A 213 9.77 13.60 29.08
N ASP A 214 8.54 13.48 29.60
CA ASP A 214 7.89 12.19 29.80
C ASP A 214 7.08 11.74 28.56
N ASP A 215 6.57 10.50 28.60
CA ASP A 215 5.80 9.90 27.50
C ASP A 215 4.55 10.74 27.16
N MET A 216 3.87 11.32 28.18
CA MET A 216 2.67 12.10 27.98
C MET A 216 2.97 13.47 27.36
N GLU A 217 4.03 14.11 27.82
CA GLU A 217 4.51 15.36 27.26
C GLU A 217 4.92 15.21 25.79
N PHE A 218 5.50 14.08 25.42
CA PHE A 218 5.78 13.75 24.03
C PHE A 218 4.50 13.68 23.18
N TYR A 219 3.43 13.03 23.69
CA TYR A 219 2.16 12.95 22.95
C TYR A 219 1.50 14.31 22.80
N VAL A 220 1.46 15.10 23.88
CA VAL A 220 0.92 16.48 23.83
C VAL A 220 1.74 17.35 22.89
N LEU A 221 3.07 17.30 22.98
CA LEU A 221 3.98 18.05 22.11
C LEU A 221 3.77 17.66 20.63
N SER A 222 3.65 16.35 20.35
CA SER A 222 3.40 15.85 19.01
C SER A 222 2.04 16.32 18.47
N THR A 223 0.99 16.32 19.31
CA THR A 223 -0.34 16.82 18.95
C THR A 223 -0.29 18.31 18.61
N LEU A 224 0.47 19.12 19.39
CA LEU A 224 0.65 20.55 19.13
C LEU A 224 1.39 20.84 17.81
N THR A 225 2.01 19.86 17.17
CA THR A 225 2.62 20.04 15.84
C THR A 225 1.61 19.98 14.70
N LEU A 226 0.39 19.47 14.93
CA LEU A 226 -0.61 19.24 13.89
C LEU A 226 -1.25 20.54 13.37
N LYS A 227 -1.38 21.55 14.22
CA LYS A 227 -1.93 22.86 13.86
C LYS A 227 -1.17 23.97 14.60
N PRO A 228 -1.12 25.19 14.04
CA PRO A 228 -0.44 26.33 14.68
C PRO A 228 -1.00 26.68 16.06
N LEU A 229 -2.30 26.47 16.27
CA LEU A 229 -3.04 26.71 17.51
C LEU A 229 -4.04 25.59 17.72
N LEU A 230 -4.09 25.04 18.93
CA LEU A 230 -5.07 24.05 19.35
C LEU A 230 -5.73 24.48 20.64
N THR A 231 -7.05 24.32 20.71
CA THR A 231 -7.80 24.47 21.98
C THR A 231 -7.59 23.23 22.85
N GLU A 232 -7.86 23.36 24.15
CA GLU A 232 -7.77 22.23 25.08
C GLU A 232 -8.69 21.07 24.68
N GLY A 233 -9.89 21.37 24.15
CA GLY A 233 -10.82 20.38 23.59
C GLY A 233 -10.24 19.63 22.39
N GLN A 234 -9.60 20.32 21.46
CA GLN A 234 -8.94 19.69 20.30
C GLN A 234 -7.76 18.80 20.70
N ILE A 235 -6.99 19.22 21.72
CA ILE A 235 -5.93 18.38 22.27
C ILE A 235 -6.52 17.14 22.94
N ALA A 236 -7.65 17.29 23.65
CA ALA A 236 -8.36 16.18 24.27
C ALA A 236 -8.86 15.15 23.26
N GLU A 237 -9.41 15.62 22.13
CA GLU A 237 -9.83 14.74 21.01
C GLU A 237 -8.65 13.99 20.40
N GLY A 238 -7.52 14.68 20.17
CA GLY A 238 -6.30 14.05 19.64
C GLY A 238 -5.66 13.02 20.56
N LEU A 239 -5.98 13.08 21.85
CA LEU A 239 -5.52 12.17 22.90
C LEU A 239 -6.69 11.42 23.54
N ALA A 240 -7.68 11.05 22.74
CA ALA A 240 -8.87 10.33 23.22
C ALA A 240 -8.47 9.08 24.01
N GLY A 241 -9.15 8.88 25.15
CA GLY A 241 -8.85 7.78 26.09
C GLY A 241 -7.75 8.07 27.11
N VAL A 242 -7.04 9.21 27.03
CA VAL A 242 -6.10 9.65 28.07
C VAL A 242 -6.86 10.41 29.17
N LEU A 243 -6.52 10.11 30.44
CA LEU A 243 -7.13 10.80 31.59
C LEU A 243 -6.80 12.29 31.55
N ASP A 244 -7.82 13.13 31.78
CA ASP A 244 -7.70 14.61 31.77
C ASP A 244 -6.58 15.12 32.67
N ALA A 245 -6.46 14.59 33.88
CA ALA A 245 -5.41 14.99 34.82
C ALA A 245 -3.99 14.75 34.29
N ASN A 246 -3.75 13.69 33.51
CA ASN A 246 -2.43 13.41 32.95
C ASN A 246 -2.13 14.36 31.80
N ARG A 247 -3.13 14.65 30.98
CA ARG A 247 -3.01 15.59 29.86
C ARG A 247 -2.75 17.01 30.35
N GLN A 248 -3.50 17.46 31.39
CA GLN A 248 -3.33 18.79 31.96
C GLN A 248 -1.93 18.96 32.57
N ARG A 249 -1.45 17.96 33.35
CA ARG A 249 -0.10 17.98 33.91
C ARG A 249 0.98 18.09 32.82
N ALA A 250 0.82 17.37 31.70
CA ALA A 250 1.76 17.45 30.59
C ALA A 250 1.73 18.81 29.91
N LEU A 251 0.55 19.41 29.70
CA LEU A 251 0.42 20.77 29.17
C LEU A 251 1.10 21.81 30.09
N ASP A 252 0.84 21.74 31.36
CA ASP A 252 1.46 22.66 32.35
C ASP A 252 2.99 22.47 32.35
N GLY A 253 3.50 21.23 32.32
CA GLY A 253 4.94 20.95 32.27
C GLY A 253 5.60 21.47 30.99
N LEU A 254 4.93 21.37 29.82
CA LEU A 254 5.44 21.95 28.56
C LEU A 254 5.47 23.48 28.61
N VAL A 255 4.48 24.11 29.25
CA VAL A 255 4.45 25.57 29.42
C VAL A 255 5.53 26.03 30.39
N GLU A 256 5.71 25.37 31.54
CA GLU A 256 6.77 25.68 32.52
C GLU A 256 8.18 25.58 31.92
N ARG A 257 8.41 24.62 31.05
CA ARG A 257 9.68 24.45 30.30
C ARG A 257 9.83 25.38 29.11
N GLY A 258 8.81 26.14 28.78
CA GLY A 258 8.85 27.08 27.66
C GLY A 258 8.77 26.41 26.28
N PHE A 259 8.26 25.16 26.17
CA PHE A 259 8.03 24.49 24.92
C PHE A 259 6.67 24.82 24.31
N ALA A 260 5.69 25.13 25.14
CA ALA A 260 4.39 25.62 24.72
C ALA A 260 4.03 26.92 25.40
N ARG A 261 3.09 27.67 24.89
CA ARG A 261 2.49 28.81 25.59
C ARG A 261 0.97 28.82 25.43
N ARG A 262 0.30 29.27 26.49
CA ARG A 262 -1.14 29.53 26.42
C ARG A 262 -1.39 30.88 25.76
N THR A 263 -2.36 30.92 24.85
CA THR A 263 -2.77 32.14 24.13
C THR A 263 -3.94 32.82 24.82
N ALA A 264 -4.19 34.10 24.50
CA ALA A 264 -5.33 34.84 25.01
C ALA A 264 -6.71 34.27 24.57
N ALA A 265 -6.72 33.43 23.51
CA ALA A 265 -7.90 32.73 23.01
C ALA A 265 -8.11 31.36 23.64
N ASP A 266 -7.55 31.11 24.80
CA ASP A 266 -7.62 29.84 25.57
C ASP A 266 -7.18 28.61 24.77
N GLY A 267 -6.18 28.79 23.92
CA GLY A 267 -5.52 27.74 23.15
C GLY A 267 -4.04 27.61 23.52
N PHE A 268 -3.39 26.62 22.94
CA PHE A 268 -1.97 26.33 23.10
C PHE A 268 -1.28 26.36 21.75
N GLU A 269 -0.07 26.90 21.73
CA GLU A 269 0.82 26.89 20.57
C GLU A 269 2.25 26.58 20.98
N LEU A 270 3.03 26.02 20.07
CA LEU A 270 4.45 25.76 20.29
C LEU A 270 5.24 27.07 20.26
N THR A 271 6.16 27.21 21.19
CA THR A 271 7.23 28.22 21.08
C THR A 271 8.27 27.78 20.05
N ASP A 272 9.25 28.65 19.72
CA ASP A 272 10.35 28.26 18.85
C ASP A 272 11.17 27.10 19.45
N GLY A 273 11.47 27.15 20.77
CA GLY A 273 12.12 26.06 21.49
C GLY A 273 11.30 24.75 21.46
N GLY A 274 9.97 24.86 21.59
CA GLY A 274 9.07 23.71 21.47
C GLY A 274 9.05 23.11 20.08
N ARG A 275 9.08 23.94 19.02
CA ARG A 275 9.19 23.46 17.64
C ARG A 275 10.49 22.71 17.38
N GLU A 276 11.62 23.26 17.85
CA GLU A 276 12.92 22.61 17.70
C GLU A 276 12.97 21.26 18.44
N ALA A 277 12.49 21.20 19.67
CA ALA A 277 12.40 19.97 20.47
C ALA A 277 11.50 18.93 19.75
N ALA A 278 10.32 19.34 19.27
CA ALA A 278 9.40 18.50 18.53
C ALA A 278 10.04 17.92 17.25
N ILE A 279 10.76 18.75 16.48
CA ILE A 279 11.46 18.28 15.26
C ILE A 279 12.51 17.22 15.59
N ARG A 280 13.33 17.43 16.66
CA ARG A 280 14.33 16.44 17.08
C ARG A 280 13.68 15.12 17.49
N LEU A 281 12.63 15.17 18.28
CA LEU A 281 11.92 13.99 18.75
C LEU A 281 11.19 13.24 17.63
N ILE A 282 10.54 13.97 16.71
CA ILE A 282 9.90 13.36 15.53
C ILE A 282 10.95 12.68 14.64
N ALA A 283 12.11 13.32 14.44
CA ALA A 283 13.20 12.71 13.66
C ALA A 283 13.70 11.42 14.31
N ALA A 284 13.89 11.40 15.64
CA ALA A 284 14.29 10.22 16.39
C ALA A 284 13.22 9.11 16.32
N ALA A 285 11.94 9.45 16.51
CA ALA A 285 10.83 8.51 16.43
C ALA A 285 10.71 7.90 15.01
N LYS A 286 10.88 8.72 13.97
CA LYS A 286 10.89 8.24 12.56
C LYS A 286 12.09 7.36 12.25
N ALA A 287 13.24 7.60 12.84
CA ALA A 287 14.39 6.71 12.68
C ALA A 287 14.14 5.32 13.29
N VAL A 288 13.54 5.28 14.50
CA VAL A 288 13.09 4.02 15.13
C VAL A 288 12.03 3.33 14.27
N GLU A 289 11.04 4.08 13.78
CA GLU A 289 10.00 3.56 12.89
C GLU A 289 10.62 2.91 11.65
N SER A 290 11.55 3.60 10.97
CA SER A 290 12.21 3.09 9.76
C SER A 290 12.93 1.77 10.02
N GLN A 291 13.67 1.66 11.12
CA GLN A 291 14.37 0.42 11.49
C GLN A 291 13.40 -0.74 11.77
N VAL A 292 12.26 -0.47 12.42
CA VAL A 292 11.25 -1.49 12.70
C VAL A 292 10.58 -1.94 11.40
N LEU A 293 10.22 -1.01 10.50
CA LEU A 293 9.56 -1.31 9.24
C LEU A 293 10.50 -2.04 8.26
N GLU A 294 11.78 -1.68 8.24
CA GLU A 294 12.80 -2.40 7.44
C GLU A 294 12.90 -3.87 7.88
N ARG A 295 12.93 -4.13 9.20
CA ARG A 295 12.98 -5.50 9.75
C ARG A 295 11.70 -6.28 9.49
N LEU A 296 10.55 -5.61 9.44
CA LEU A 296 9.25 -6.22 9.13
C LEU A 296 9.14 -6.58 7.65
N GLY A 297 9.84 -5.85 6.79
CA GLY A 297 9.74 -5.95 5.33
C GLY A 297 8.63 -5.08 4.75
N THR A 298 8.81 -4.63 3.50
CA THR A 298 7.96 -3.59 2.88
C THR A 298 6.48 -4.00 2.82
N GLY A 299 6.19 -5.26 2.47
CA GLY A 299 4.81 -5.74 2.35
C GLY A 299 4.07 -5.73 3.68
N ASP A 300 4.66 -6.34 4.73
CA ASP A 300 4.06 -6.42 6.05
C ASP A 300 3.96 -5.05 6.72
N ALA A 301 4.91 -4.14 6.46
CA ALA A 301 4.89 -2.77 6.94
C ALA A 301 3.66 -2.00 6.40
N VAL A 302 3.36 -2.11 5.11
CA VAL A 302 2.18 -1.49 4.49
C VAL A 302 0.89 -2.07 5.07
N ILE A 303 0.81 -3.39 5.18
CA ILE A 303 -0.37 -4.08 5.74
C ILE A 303 -0.61 -3.66 7.18
N LEU A 304 0.43 -3.65 8.01
CA LEU A 304 0.34 -3.22 9.42
C LEU A 304 -0.23 -1.81 9.51
N LYS A 305 0.34 -0.84 8.79
CA LYS A 305 -0.14 0.55 8.80
C LYS A 305 -1.59 0.67 8.31
N THR A 306 -1.94 0.01 7.22
CA THR A 306 -3.29 0.01 6.66
C THR A 306 -4.29 -0.60 7.64
N THR A 307 -3.94 -1.73 8.26
CA THR A 307 -4.82 -2.41 9.22
C THR A 307 -5.00 -1.61 10.50
N LEU A 308 -3.94 -0.99 11.02
CA LEU A 308 -4.02 -0.10 12.19
C LEU A 308 -4.89 1.13 11.91
N ASN A 309 -4.76 1.76 10.73
CA ASN A 309 -5.63 2.88 10.34
C ASN A 309 -7.11 2.46 10.25
N ARG A 310 -7.40 1.29 9.69
CA ARG A 310 -8.75 0.73 9.68
C ARG A 310 -9.27 0.43 11.08
N LEU A 311 -8.41 -0.12 11.96
CA LEU A 311 -8.76 -0.39 13.35
C LEU A 311 -9.11 0.90 14.08
N LEU A 312 -8.33 1.98 13.91
CA LEU A 312 -8.65 3.29 14.47
C LEU A 312 -10.02 3.77 14.04
N GLY A 313 -10.38 3.67 12.75
CA GLY A 313 -11.71 4.03 12.27
C GLY A 313 -12.85 3.13 12.77
N VAL A 314 -12.56 1.93 13.29
CA VAL A 314 -13.56 1.02 13.89
C VAL A 314 -13.76 1.30 15.39
N VAL A 315 -12.68 1.63 16.12
CA VAL A 315 -12.73 1.84 17.57
C VAL A 315 -13.03 3.28 17.96
N ASP A 316 -12.88 4.21 17.02
CA ASP A 316 -13.09 5.64 17.24
C ASP A 316 -13.93 6.23 16.07
N GLU A 317 -15.23 6.06 16.14
CA GLU A 317 -16.16 6.62 15.15
C GLU A 317 -16.21 8.16 15.17
N SER A 318 -15.72 8.80 16.24
CA SER A 318 -15.79 10.26 16.44
C SER A 318 -14.52 11.01 16.06
N ALA A 319 -13.33 10.38 16.10
CA ALA A 319 -12.05 11.07 15.94
C ALA A 319 -11.61 11.24 14.48
N ALA A 320 -12.28 10.57 13.51
CA ALA A 320 -11.82 10.52 12.12
C ALA A 320 -11.80 11.90 11.42
N ASP A 321 -12.54 12.92 11.91
CA ASP A 321 -12.78 14.11 11.12
C ASP A 321 -12.19 15.43 11.65
N VAL A 322 -11.89 15.58 12.93
CA VAL A 322 -11.64 16.92 13.50
C VAL A 322 -10.17 17.37 13.42
N LEU A 323 -9.21 16.47 13.68
CA LEU A 323 -7.78 16.81 13.65
C LEU A 323 -7.14 16.72 12.28
N TRP A 324 -7.65 15.85 11.40
CA TRP A 324 -7.05 15.52 10.11
C TRP A 324 -7.73 16.17 8.91
N GLN A 325 -8.86 16.88 9.09
CA GLN A 325 -9.41 17.73 8.03
C GLN A 325 -8.44 18.88 7.78
N SER A 326 -7.64 18.72 6.72
CA SER A 326 -6.88 19.80 6.12
C SER A 326 -7.82 20.97 5.86
N GLY A 327 -7.39 22.19 6.23
CA GLY A 327 -8.14 23.43 6.04
C GLY A 327 -8.43 23.76 4.58
N GLU A 328 -9.41 23.10 3.98
CA GLU A 328 -10.01 23.47 2.68
C GLU A 328 -11.14 24.48 2.83
N GLY A 329 -11.08 25.34 3.84
CA GLY A 329 -12.09 26.36 4.15
C GLY A 329 -11.74 27.79 3.79
N GLU A 330 -10.52 28.13 3.34
CA GLU A 330 -10.14 29.53 3.08
C GLU A 330 -9.49 29.75 1.69
N ARG A 331 -10.19 29.38 0.62
CA ARG A 331 -9.96 29.96 -0.71
C ARG A 331 -11.26 30.18 -1.43
N LYS A 332 -12.09 31.07 -0.93
CA LYS A 332 -13.09 31.84 -1.72
C LYS A 332 -13.25 33.20 -1.04
N GLY A 333 -12.54 34.18 -1.55
CA GLY A 333 -12.68 35.58 -1.30
C GLY A 333 -11.88 36.35 -2.32
#